data_651cde6c222fb75f412bc3d5242f826e
#
_entry.id   651cde6c222fb75f412bc3d5242f826e
#
_cell.length_a   1.000
_cell.length_b   1.000
_cell.length_c   1.000
_cell.angle_alpha   90.00
_cell.angle_beta   90.00
_cell.angle_gamma   90.00
#
_symmetry.space_group_name_H-M   'P 1'
#
loop_
_entity.id
_entity.type
_entity.pdbx_description
1 polymer ?
#
loop_
_entity_poly.entity_id
_entity_poly.type
_entity_poly.pdbx_seq_one_letter_code
_entity_poly.pdbx_strand_id
1 'polypeptide(L)'
;MAKILIAPVSAGLSADAAAKAFAAALNAQVFQAVDPAAETLLAQGKSDDWFDALVGKVAALNADNLVIEGITPDADKLFLAGKNVELALSLDAGVVLALKSDNTDAAAVTQQLNLAKQLYTNSPGLLEGFIIDGAAAALGAQVAEQTGLTFFGSSDKLQDVSALAKREAKRLSPAQFRYNLIDFARKADMRIVLPEGAEPRTVAAAAICHEKGIARCVLLATREEVEAVAKERGINLPDSLEIIDPASLVEQYVEPMCELRKSKGLTPEDARKQLQDTVVLGTMMLQQDDVDGLVSGAVHTTANTIRPPLQIIKTAPGASMVSSVFFMCLPDQVLVYGDCAIVPNPSADDLAQIAI
;
A
#
# COMPACT_ATOMS: atom_id res chain seq x y z
N MET A 1 -11.96 -2.15 14.33
CA MET A 1 -12.78 -1.06 13.73
C MET A 1 -13.55 -1.62 12.55
N ALA A 2 -14.87 -1.75 12.67
CA ALA A 2 -15.71 -2.05 11.52
C ALA A 2 -15.84 -0.81 10.63
N LYS A 3 -15.79 -1.01 9.31
CA LYS A 3 -15.92 0.07 8.32
C LYS A 3 -17.10 -0.24 7.41
N ILE A 4 -18.05 0.67 7.33
CA ILE A 4 -19.26 0.53 6.51
C ILE A 4 -19.36 1.71 5.56
N LEU A 5 -19.40 1.43 4.26
CA LEU A 5 -19.59 2.41 3.20
C LEU A 5 -21.07 2.47 2.82
N ILE A 6 -21.66 3.64 2.93
CA ILE A 6 -23.01 3.89 2.38
C ILE A 6 -22.83 4.35 0.94
N ALA A 7 -23.11 3.47 0.00
CA ALA A 7 -22.86 3.69 -1.43
C ALA A 7 -24.17 4.09 -2.17
N PRO A 8 -24.35 5.37 -2.53
CA PRO A 8 -25.50 5.82 -3.31
C PRO A 8 -25.55 5.16 -4.69
N VAL A 9 -26.71 4.63 -5.05
CA VAL A 9 -26.96 3.95 -6.33
C VAL A 9 -27.41 4.94 -7.40
N SER A 10 -28.08 6.02 -6.98
CA SER A 10 -28.66 7.02 -7.89
C SER A 10 -28.38 8.45 -7.40
N ALA A 11 -28.41 9.40 -8.35
CA ALA A 11 -28.45 10.82 -8.03
C ALA A 11 -29.70 11.16 -7.20
N GLY A 12 -29.59 12.12 -6.27
CA GLY A 12 -30.72 12.61 -5.46
C GLY A 12 -30.90 11.93 -4.10
N LEU A 13 -30.10 10.90 -3.75
CA LEU A 13 -29.97 10.45 -2.37
C LEU A 13 -28.91 11.31 -1.66
N SER A 14 -29.20 11.72 -0.43
CA SER A 14 -28.19 12.32 0.45
C SER A 14 -27.41 11.19 1.15
N ALA A 15 -26.18 10.92 0.68
CA ALA A 15 -25.30 9.97 1.32
C ALA A 15 -25.01 10.37 2.80
N ASP A 16 -24.89 11.66 3.06
CA ASP A 16 -24.69 12.23 4.40
C ASP A 16 -25.83 11.84 5.38
N ALA A 17 -27.09 11.99 4.97
CA ALA A 17 -28.22 11.66 5.83
C ALA A 17 -28.24 10.15 6.19
N ALA A 18 -28.04 9.28 5.20
CA ALA A 18 -27.96 7.84 5.40
C ALA A 18 -26.73 7.46 6.26
N ALA A 19 -25.57 8.05 6.01
CA ALA A 19 -24.37 7.79 6.80
C ALA A 19 -24.56 8.20 8.28
N LYS A 20 -25.18 9.34 8.54
CA LYS A 20 -25.50 9.78 9.91
C LYS A 20 -26.47 8.83 10.62
N ALA A 21 -27.49 8.32 9.90
CA ALA A 21 -28.43 7.36 10.46
C ALA A 21 -27.72 6.05 10.88
N PHE A 22 -26.88 5.51 9.99
CA PHE A 22 -26.09 4.32 10.32
C PHE A 22 -25.08 4.58 11.44
N ALA A 23 -24.42 5.73 11.43
CA ALA A 23 -23.46 6.08 12.47
C ALA A 23 -24.11 6.17 13.85
N ALA A 24 -25.31 6.75 13.95
CA ALA A 24 -26.07 6.78 15.18
C ALA A 24 -26.45 5.36 15.66
N ALA A 25 -26.91 4.49 14.75
CA ALA A 25 -27.32 3.13 15.06
C ALA A 25 -26.15 2.21 15.45
N LEU A 26 -24.94 2.45 14.91
CA LEU A 26 -23.73 1.64 15.13
C LEU A 26 -22.79 2.23 16.20
N ASN A 27 -23.14 3.35 16.81
CA ASN A 27 -22.23 4.15 17.64
C ASN A 27 -20.88 4.37 16.93
N ALA A 28 -20.95 4.87 15.69
CA ALA A 28 -19.82 5.03 14.80
C ALA A 28 -19.54 6.51 14.49
N GLN A 29 -18.32 6.80 14.07
CA GLN A 29 -17.96 8.10 13.52
C GLN A 29 -18.32 8.15 12.04
N VAL A 30 -18.85 9.28 11.54
CA VAL A 30 -19.01 9.53 10.10
C VAL A 30 -17.69 10.04 9.52
N PHE A 31 -17.30 9.49 8.38
CA PHE A 31 -16.12 9.90 7.64
C PHE A 31 -16.50 10.27 6.20
N GLN A 32 -16.18 11.49 5.80
CA GLN A 32 -16.32 11.96 4.45
C GLN A 32 -15.07 11.62 3.63
N ALA A 33 -15.20 10.74 2.64
CA ALA A 33 -14.06 10.26 1.86
C ALA A 33 -13.56 11.28 0.83
N VAL A 34 -14.45 12.12 0.29
CA VAL A 34 -14.12 13.11 -0.74
C VAL A 34 -14.29 14.52 -0.16
N ASP A 35 -13.18 15.18 0.06
CA ASP A 35 -13.08 16.62 0.34
C ASP A 35 -12.58 17.36 -0.92
N PRO A 36 -12.52 18.72 -0.95
CA PRO A 36 -12.06 19.46 -2.12
C PRO A 36 -10.63 19.10 -2.59
N ALA A 37 -9.74 18.71 -1.68
CA ALA A 37 -8.39 18.26 -2.03
C ALA A 37 -8.42 16.90 -2.72
N ALA A 38 -9.21 15.96 -2.19
CA ALA A 38 -9.46 14.65 -2.80
C ALA A 38 -10.07 14.79 -4.20
N GLU A 39 -11.07 15.67 -4.36
CA GLU A 39 -11.69 15.92 -5.66
C GLU A 39 -10.67 16.44 -6.69
N THR A 40 -9.75 17.30 -6.27
CA THR A 40 -8.68 17.80 -7.13
C THR A 40 -7.75 16.68 -7.58
N LEU A 41 -7.32 15.79 -6.68
CA LEU A 41 -6.47 14.64 -7.01
C LEU A 41 -7.18 13.71 -8.00
N LEU A 42 -8.45 13.40 -7.75
CA LEU A 42 -9.25 12.53 -8.60
C LEU A 42 -9.45 13.11 -10.00
N ALA A 43 -9.72 14.41 -10.10
CA ALA A 43 -9.85 15.12 -11.38
C ALA A 43 -8.53 15.11 -12.18
N GLN A 44 -7.38 15.04 -11.52
CA GLN A 44 -6.06 14.92 -12.13
C GLN A 44 -5.67 13.46 -12.46
N GLY A 45 -6.53 12.47 -12.21
CA GLY A 45 -6.24 11.05 -12.40
C GLY A 45 -5.31 10.45 -11.36
N LYS A 46 -5.05 11.14 -10.23
CA LYS A 46 -4.16 10.71 -9.14
C LYS A 46 -4.92 9.91 -8.07
N SER A 47 -5.60 8.85 -8.50
CA SER A 47 -6.40 8.01 -7.59
C SER A 47 -5.54 7.34 -6.51
N ASP A 48 -4.33 6.87 -6.85
CA ASP A 48 -3.45 6.22 -5.87
C ASP A 48 -3.02 7.16 -4.76
N ASP A 49 -2.65 8.41 -5.10
CA ASP A 49 -2.29 9.44 -4.12
C ASP A 49 -3.47 9.74 -3.19
N TRP A 50 -4.70 9.77 -3.73
CA TRP A 50 -5.91 9.95 -2.93
C TRP A 50 -6.14 8.78 -1.98
N PHE A 51 -6.02 7.52 -2.46
CA PHE A 51 -6.21 6.35 -1.61
C PHE A 51 -5.15 6.24 -0.52
N ASP A 52 -3.90 6.55 -0.80
CA ASP A 52 -2.83 6.57 0.21
C ASP A 52 -3.11 7.63 1.30
N ALA A 53 -3.53 8.84 0.90
CA ALA A 53 -3.93 9.87 1.84
C ALA A 53 -5.17 9.49 2.67
N LEU A 54 -6.16 8.85 2.02
CA LEU A 54 -7.40 8.38 2.65
C LEU A 54 -7.12 7.34 3.74
N VAL A 55 -6.30 6.33 3.42
CA VAL A 55 -5.92 5.30 4.39
C VAL A 55 -5.23 5.93 5.60
N GLY A 56 -4.33 6.89 5.38
CA GLY A 56 -3.67 7.64 6.46
C GLY A 56 -4.66 8.42 7.34
N LYS A 57 -5.64 9.09 6.73
CA LYS A 57 -6.70 9.80 7.47
C LYS A 57 -7.53 8.82 8.31
N VAL A 58 -7.93 7.70 7.74
CA VAL A 58 -8.71 6.67 8.45
C VAL A 58 -7.92 6.01 9.58
N ALA A 59 -6.63 5.74 9.36
CA ALA A 59 -5.76 5.16 10.39
C ALA A 59 -5.53 6.11 11.59
N ALA A 60 -5.57 7.42 11.36
CA ALA A 60 -5.45 8.42 12.42
C ALA A 60 -6.73 8.60 13.24
N LEU A 61 -7.87 8.02 12.81
CA LEU A 61 -9.12 8.10 13.56
C LEU A 61 -9.09 7.13 14.75
N ASN A 62 -9.43 7.66 15.93
CA ASN A 62 -9.61 6.85 17.13
C ASN A 62 -11.09 6.52 17.29
N ALA A 63 -11.60 5.58 16.48
CA ALA A 63 -13.00 5.18 16.47
C ALA A 63 -13.14 3.66 16.53
N ASP A 64 -14.13 3.16 17.26
CA ASP A 64 -14.44 1.72 17.31
C ASP A 64 -15.08 1.24 15.99
N ASN A 65 -15.97 2.07 15.44
CA ASN A 65 -16.65 1.83 14.17
C ASN A 65 -16.64 3.10 13.31
N LEU A 66 -16.62 2.90 11.98
CA LEU A 66 -16.59 3.98 11.01
C LEU A 66 -17.69 3.77 9.96
N VAL A 67 -18.48 4.80 9.74
CA VAL A 67 -19.42 4.88 8.62
C VAL A 67 -18.87 5.88 7.61
N ILE A 68 -18.63 5.42 6.39
CA ILE A 68 -18.04 6.20 5.31
C ILE A 68 -19.17 6.72 4.44
N GLU A 69 -19.20 8.04 4.27
CA GLU A 69 -20.09 8.68 3.30
C GLU A 69 -19.60 8.36 1.89
N GLY A 70 -20.41 7.63 1.14
CA GLY A 70 -20.12 7.27 -0.24
C GLY A 70 -20.32 8.43 -1.21
N ILE A 71 -19.80 8.26 -2.39
CA ILE A 71 -19.83 9.24 -3.47
C ILE A 71 -21.14 9.12 -4.22
N THR A 72 -21.94 10.18 -4.22
CA THR A 72 -23.17 10.25 -5.01
C THR A 72 -22.82 10.36 -6.50
N PRO A 73 -23.42 9.55 -7.39
CA PRO A 73 -23.22 9.65 -8.82
C PRO A 73 -23.56 11.06 -9.33
N ASP A 74 -22.65 11.64 -10.11
CA ASP A 74 -22.78 12.96 -10.69
C ASP A 74 -22.40 12.89 -12.17
N ALA A 75 -23.34 13.29 -13.05
CA ALA A 75 -23.15 13.24 -14.50
C ALA A 75 -22.07 14.24 -14.99
N ASP A 76 -21.84 15.30 -14.26
CA ASP A 76 -20.84 16.32 -14.57
C ASP A 76 -19.44 15.96 -14.05
N LYS A 77 -19.35 14.94 -13.18
CA LYS A 77 -18.09 14.49 -12.54
C LYS A 77 -17.80 13.02 -12.85
N LEU A 78 -17.64 12.69 -14.12
CA LEU A 78 -17.42 11.31 -14.59
C LEU A 78 -16.19 10.65 -13.95
N PHE A 79 -15.19 11.42 -13.51
CA PHE A 79 -14.01 10.92 -12.80
C PHE A 79 -14.32 10.31 -11.41
N LEU A 80 -15.52 10.55 -10.87
CA LEU A 80 -16.03 9.94 -9.65
C LEU A 80 -16.75 8.59 -9.90
N ALA A 81 -17.04 8.26 -11.17
CA ALA A 81 -17.72 7.02 -11.50
C ALA A 81 -16.91 5.80 -11.05
N GLY A 82 -17.58 4.84 -10.42
CA GLY A 82 -16.94 3.61 -9.91
C GLY A 82 -16.13 3.77 -8.63
N LYS A 83 -15.88 4.99 -8.15
CA LYS A 83 -15.00 5.23 -6.99
C LYS A 83 -15.52 4.65 -5.67
N ASN A 84 -16.82 4.40 -5.53
CA ASN A 84 -17.34 3.67 -4.37
C ASN A 84 -16.81 2.23 -4.29
N VAL A 85 -16.60 1.57 -5.42
CA VAL A 85 -16.02 0.21 -5.45
C VAL A 85 -14.56 0.25 -5.02
N GLU A 86 -13.77 1.15 -5.63
CA GLU A 86 -12.36 1.33 -5.27
C GLU A 86 -12.20 1.74 -3.80
N LEU A 87 -13.10 2.61 -3.29
CA LEU A 87 -13.13 3.03 -1.89
C LEU A 87 -13.41 1.86 -0.94
N ALA A 88 -14.42 1.04 -1.26
CA ALA A 88 -14.73 -0.15 -0.49
C ALA A 88 -13.57 -1.15 -0.46
N LEU A 89 -12.91 -1.37 -1.62
CA LEU A 89 -11.74 -2.24 -1.73
C LEU A 89 -10.54 -1.69 -0.95
N SER A 90 -10.24 -0.40 -1.09
CA SER A 90 -9.06 0.22 -0.45
C SER A 90 -9.14 0.22 1.08
N LEU A 91 -10.34 0.36 1.64
CA LEU A 91 -10.57 0.36 3.08
C LEU A 91 -11.03 -0.99 3.64
N ASP A 92 -11.28 -1.98 2.78
CA ASP A 92 -12.00 -3.22 3.11
C ASP A 92 -13.28 -2.93 3.90
N ALA A 93 -14.12 -2.04 3.35
CA ALA A 93 -15.35 -1.62 3.96
C ALA A 93 -16.53 -2.47 3.49
N GLY A 94 -17.43 -2.83 4.42
CA GLY A 94 -18.73 -3.42 4.06
C GLY A 94 -19.60 -2.37 3.36
N VAL A 95 -20.29 -2.77 2.29
CA VAL A 95 -21.06 -1.85 1.46
C VAL A 95 -22.54 -2.01 1.70
N VAL A 96 -23.20 -0.92 2.04
CA VAL A 96 -24.66 -0.79 2.04
C VAL A 96 -25.04 0.07 0.84
N LEU A 97 -25.72 -0.53 -0.13
CA LEU A 97 -26.27 0.21 -1.28
C LEU A 97 -27.41 1.11 -0.83
N ALA A 98 -27.39 2.37 -1.19
CA ALA A 98 -28.41 3.32 -0.82
C ALA A 98 -29.16 3.83 -2.05
N LEU A 99 -30.44 3.50 -2.15
CA LEU A 99 -31.32 3.86 -3.25
C LEU A 99 -32.38 4.85 -2.78
N LYS A 100 -32.62 5.90 -3.57
CA LYS A 100 -33.83 6.72 -3.43
C LYS A 100 -34.73 6.47 -4.62
N SER A 101 -35.97 6.05 -4.35
CA SER A 101 -36.93 5.77 -5.40
C SER A 101 -38.37 5.95 -4.89
N ASP A 102 -39.17 6.59 -5.71
CA ASP A 102 -40.61 6.68 -5.53
C ASP A 102 -41.38 5.72 -6.48
N ASN A 103 -40.63 4.83 -7.16
CA ASN A 103 -41.24 3.84 -8.05
C ASN A 103 -41.90 2.72 -7.23
N THR A 104 -43.15 2.44 -7.54
CA THR A 104 -43.95 1.40 -6.87
C THR A 104 -43.90 0.03 -7.59
N ASP A 105 -43.09 -0.10 -8.63
CA ASP A 105 -42.83 -1.38 -9.32
C ASP A 105 -41.57 -2.04 -8.72
N ALA A 106 -41.78 -3.14 -8.00
CA ALA A 106 -40.71 -3.90 -7.39
C ALA A 106 -39.71 -4.44 -8.41
N ALA A 107 -40.11 -4.79 -9.62
CA ALA A 107 -39.21 -5.29 -10.66
C ALA A 107 -38.20 -4.20 -11.10
N ALA A 108 -38.70 -2.98 -11.31
CA ALA A 108 -37.85 -1.84 -11.67
C ALA A 108 -36.86 -1.49 -10.57
N VAL A 109 -37.27 -1.48 -9.29
CA VAL A 109 -36.41 -1.24 -8.12
C VAL A 109 -35.35 -2.34 -7.98
N THR A 110 -35.76 -3.59 -8.14
CA THR A 110 -34.85 -4.76 -8.13
C THR A 110 -33.79 -4.66 -9.22
N GLN A 111 -34.18 -4.25 -10.43
CA GLN A 111 -33.25 -4.09 -11.55
C GLN A 111 -32.19 -3.02 -11.25
N GLN A 112 -32.56 -1.90 -10.66
CA GLN A 112 -31.60 -0.84 -10.28
C GLN A 112 -30.56 -1.36 -9.25
N LEU A 113 -31.01 -2.08 -8.22
CA LEU A 113 -30.10 -2.66 -7.23
C LEU A 113 -29.23 -3.77 -7.83
N ASN A 114 -29.77 -4.60 -8.72
CA ASN A 114 -28.97 -5.62 -9.40
C ASN A 114 -27.88 -5.02 -10.30
N LEU A 115 -28.15 -3.91 -10.98
CA LEU A 115 -27.13 -3.18 -11.74
C LEU A 115 -26.02 -2.65 -10.80
N ALA A 116 -26.38 -2.07 -9.66
CA ALA A 116 -25.41 -1.63 -8.68
C ALA A 116 -24.62 -2.82 -8.09
N LYS A 117 -25.27 -3.94 -7.80
CA LYS A 117 -24.65 -5.17 -7.32
C LYS A 117 -23.60 -5.71 -8.32
N GLN A 118 -23.82 -5.56 -9.64
CA GLN A 118 -22.86 -6.00 -10.66
C GLN A 118 -21.50 -5.29 -10.54
N LEU A 119 -21.45 -4.06 -10.04
CA LEU A 119 -20.18 -3.35 -9.81
C LEU A 119 -19.28 -4.08 -8.79
N TYR A 120 -19.86 -4.91 -7.93
CA TYR A 120 -19.16 -5.67 -6.89
C TYR A 120 -19.02 -7.16 -7.22
N THR A 121 -19.22 -7.57 -8.50
CA THR A 121 -19.21 -8.99 -8.92
C THR A 121 -17.89 -9.69 -8.56
N ASN A 122 -16.75 -8.99 -8.68
CA ASN A 122 -15.44 -9.53 -8.34
C ASN A 122 -15.13 -9.52 -6.82
N SER A 123 -15.98 -8.87 -6.04
CA SER A 123 -15.82 -8.75 -4.58
C SER A 123 -17.16 -8.82 -3.85
N PRO A 124 -17.95 -9.90 -4.07
CA PRO A 124 -19.32 -10.00 -3.55
C PRO A 124 -19.38 -10.01 -2.01
N GLY A 125 -18.30 -10.43 -1.36
CA GLY A 125 -18.20 -10.43 0.11
C GLY A 125 -18.09 -9.03 0.75
N LEU A 126 -18.06 -7.95 -0.06
CA LEU A 126 -18.17 -6.58 0.46
C LEU A 126 -19.62 -6.13 0.64
N LEU A 127 -20.58 -6.69 -0.11
CA LEU A 127 -21.98 -6.29 -0.03
C LEU A 127 -22.64 -6.85 1.22
N GLU A 128 -23.08 -5.95 2.11
CA GLU A 128 -23.78 -6.28 3.36
C GLU A 128 -25.31 -6.20 3.18
N GLY A 129 -25.81 -5.30 2.32
CA GLY A 129 -27.23 -5.12 2.08
C GLY A 129 -27.54 -3.77 1.42
N PHE A 130 -28.78 -3.31 1.65
CA PHE A 130 -29.25 -2.06 1.06
C PHE A 130 -30.29 -1.35 1.93
N ILE A 131 -30.46 -0.05 1.67
CA ILE A 131 -31.58 0.77 2.12
C ILE A 131 -32.36 1.36 0.94
N ILE A 132 -33.60 1.68 1.15
CA ILE A 132 -34.42 2.41 0.17
C ILE A 132 -35.12 3.59 0.87
N ASP A 133 -34.88 4.80 0.34
CA ASP A 133 -35.63 6.00 0.73
C ASP A 133 -36.71 6.31 -0.30
N GLY A 134 -37.79 6.94 0.13
CA GLY A 134 -38.95 7.26 -0.69
C GLY A 134 -40.04 6.20 -0.67
N ALA A 135 -41.03 6.31 -1.55
CA ALA A 135 -42.21 5.43 -1.57
C ALA A 135 -41.86 3.95 -1.80
N ALA A 136 -40.77 3.67 -2.53
CA ALA A 136 -40.30 2.32 -2.76
C ALA A 136 -39.80 1.60 -1.50
N ALA A 137 -39.61 2.27 -0.36
CA ALA A 137 -39.21 1.63 0.90
C ALA A 137 -40.21 0.54 1.35
N ALA A 138 -41.49 0.69 1.00
CA ALA A 138 -42.52 -0.32 1.27
C ALA A 138 -42.29 -1.66 0.55
N LEU A 139 -41.51 -1.66 -0.54
CA LEU A 139 -41.16 -2.83 -1.33
C LEU A 139 -39.91 -3.56 -0.83
N GLY A 140 -39.24 -3.04 0.19
CA GLY A 140 -37.93 -3.48 0.63
C GLY A 140 -37.80 -4.99 0.89
N ALA A 141 -38.82 -5.61 1.55
CA ALA A 141 -38.80 -7.04 1.80
C ALA A 141 -38.88 -7.88 0.51
N GLN A 142 -39.73 -7.47 -0.43
CA GLN A 142 -39.87 -8.14 -1.73
C GLN A 142 -38.58 -8.00 -2.57
N VAL A 143 -37.99 -6.80 -2.57
CA VAL A 143 -36.73 -6.53 -3.27
C VAL A 143 -35.59 -7.32 -2.64
N ALA A 144 -35.56 -7.49 -1.31
CA ALA A 144 -34.57 -8.31 -0.62
C ALA A 144 -34.62 -9.78 -1.09
N GLU A 145 -35.82 -10.35 -1.20
CA GLU A 145 -36.02 -11.71 -1.71
C GLU A 145 -35.50 -11.85 -3.14
N GLN A 146 -35.78 -10.87 -4.01
CA GLN A 146 -35.38 -10.90 -5.42
C GLN A 146 -33.90 -10.66 -5.65
N THR A 147 -33.23 -9.86 -4.81
CA THR A 147 -31.80 -9.52 -4.95
C THR A 147 -30.89 -10.46 -4.16
N GLY A 148 -31.43 -11.14 -3.14
CA GLY A 148 -30.65 -11.90 -2.17
C GLY A 148 -29.79 -11.02 -1.22
N LEU A 149 -30.09 -9.71 -1.13
CA LEU A 149 -29.41 -8.77 -0.26
C LEU A 149 -30.28 -8.47 0.99
N THR A 150 -29.63 -8.17 2.11
CA THR A 150 -30.32 -7.78 3.34
C THR A 150 -30.91 -6.37 3.21
N PHE A 151 -32.19 -6.20 3.51
CA PHE A 151 -32.84 -4.90 3.57
C PHE A 151 -32.70 -4.31 4.97
N PHE A 152 -32.08 -3.13 5.08
CA PHE A 152 -31.87 -2.43 6.35
C PHE A 152 -32.86 -1.29 6.62
N GLY A 153 -33.96 -1.20 5.85
CA GLY A 153 -34.96 -0.16 6.02
C GLY A 153 -34.71 1.08 5.16
N SER A 154 -35.02 2.24 5.72
CA SER A 154 -34.78 3.56 5.12
C SER A 154 -33.93 4.42 6.05
N SER A 155 -33.37 5.53 5.56
CA SER A 155 -32.50 6.41 6.36
C SER A 155 -33.21 6.96 7.63
N ASP A 156 -34.50 7.16 7.58
CA ASP A 156 -35.34 7.64 8.70
C ASP A 156 -35.87 6.49 9.58
N LYS A 157 -35.84 5.24 9.10
CA LYS A 157 -36.33 4.07 9.83
C LYS A 157 -35.46 2.84 9.53
N LEU A 158 -34.25 2.83 10.12
CA LEU A 158 -33.37 1.67 10.04
C LEU A 158 -33.94 0.46 10.80
N GLN A 159 -33.73 -0.72 10.23
CA GLN A 159 -33.90 -2.00 10.90
C GLN A 159 -32.65 -2.33 11.72
N ASP A 160 -32.55 -3.55 12.27
CA ASP A 160 -31.37 -3.98 13.03
C ASP A 160 -30.13 -4.04 12.11
N VAL A 161 -29.16 -3.19 12.40
CA VAL A 161 -27.85 -3.11 11.73
C VAL A 161 -26.70 -3.56 12.62
N SER A 162 -26.99 -4.07 13.81
CA SER A 162 -25.98 -4.40 14.84
C SER A 162 -24.91 -5.39 14.36
N ALA A 163 -25.27 -6.29 13.44
CA ALA A 163 -24.33 -7.24 12.85
C ALA A 163 -23.18 -6.55 12.11
N LEU A 164 -23.40 -5.36 11.53
CA LEU A 164 -22.40 -4.61 10.80
C LEU A 164 -21.26 -4.11 11.71
N ALA A 165 -21.54 -3.84 12.99
CA ALA A 165 -20.54 -3.44 13.97
C ALA A 165 -19.51 -4.55 14.26
N LYS A 166 -19.84 -5.80 13.95
CA LYS A 166 -18.97 -6.97 14.17
C LYS A 166 -18.16 -7.35 12.92
N ARG A 167 -18.30 -6.57 11.84
CA ARG A 167 -17.55 -6.84 10.62
C ARG A 167 -16.06 -6.64 10.85
N GLU A 168 -15.29 -7.67 10.55
CA GLU A 168 -13.82 -7.64 10.59
C GLU A 168 -13.25 -7.40 9.18
N ALA A 169 -12.13 -6.69 9.11
CA ALA A 169 -11.38 -6.56 7.87
C ALA A 169 -10.83 -7.94 7.48
N LYS A 170 -11.03 -8.33 6.22
CA LYS A 170 -10.63 -9.65 5.70
C LYS A 170 -9.51 -9.55 4.68
N ARG A 171 -9.23 -8.36 4.17
CA ARG A 171 -8.29 -8.12 3.08
C ARG A 171 -7.31 -7.02 3.43
N LEU A 172 -6.08 -7.19 3.00
CA LEU A 172 -5.07 -6.13 3.02
C LEU A 172 -5.01 -5.52 1.61
N SER A 173 -5.58 -4.33 1.45
CA SER A 173 -5.53 -3.61 0.18
C SER A 173 -4.12 -3.08 -0.11
N PRO A 174 -3.76 -2.83 -1.39
CA PRO A 174 -2.48 -2.22 -1.74
C PRO A 174 -2.24 -0.86 -1.05
N ALA A 175 -3.24 -0.01 -0.94
CA ALA A 175 -3.12 1.28 -0.24
C ALA A 175 -2.86 1.09 1.25
N GLN A 176 -3.56 0.16 1.92
CA GLN A 176 -3.31 -0.17 3.32
C GLN A 176 -1.93 -0.80 3.53
N PHE A 177 -1.50 -1.65 2.60
CA PHE A 177 -0.17 -2.26 2.64
C PHE A 177 0.93 -1.21 2.53
N ARG A 178 0.85 -0.30 1.54
CA ARG A 178 1.82 0.81 1.40
C ARG A 178 1.85 1.69 2.65
N TYR A 179 0.68 2.06 3.17
CA TYR A 179 0.59 2.83 4.41
C TYR A 179 1.29 2.14 5.58
N ASN A 180 1.00 0.84 5.79
CA ASN A 180 1.60 0.07 6.88
C ASN A 180 3.12 -0.03 6.74
N LEU A 181 3.63 -0.25 5.51
CA LEU A 181 5.07 -0.29 5.25
C LEU A 181 5.76 1.04 5.57
N ILE A 182 5.17 2.15 5.11
CA ILE A 182 5.72 3.50 5.37
C ILE A 182 5.69 3.82 6.86
N ASP A 183 4.59 3.53 7.55
CA ASP A 183 4.46 3.75 9.00
C ASP A 183 5.48 2.90 9.79
N PHE A 184 5.64 1.62 9.40
CA PHE A 184 6.63 0.74 9.99
C PHE A 184 8.06 1.25 9.75
N ALA A 185 8.39 1.64 8.53
CA ALA A 185 9.71 2.14 8.15
C ALA A 185 10.05 3.44 8.90
N ARG A 186 9.10 4.37 9.02
CA ARG A 186 9.27 5.60 9.82
C ARG A 186 9.58 5.35 11.27
N LYS A 187 8.91 4.36 11.88
CA LYS A 187 9.14 3.98 13.29
C LYS A 187 10.49 3.29 13.49
N ALA A 188 10.96 2.58 12.48
CA ALA A 188 12.24 1.90 12.52
C ALA A 188 13.43 2.85 12.35
N ASP A 189 13.28 3.99 11.66
CA ASP A 189 14.29 5.03 11.39
C ASP A 189 15.64 4.45 10.92
N MET A 190 15.60 3.53 9.97
CA MET A 190 16.79 2.80 9.51
C MET A 190 17.65 3.63 8.55
N ARG A 191 18.99 3.44 8.66
CA ARG A 191 20.00 4.01 7.77
C ARG A 191 20.28 3.05 6.61
N ILE A 192 19.89 3.44 5.39
CA ILE A 192 19.90 2.56 4.21
C ILE A 192 20.92 3.07 3.20
N VAL A 193 21.91 2.23 2.86
CA VAL A 193 22.88 2.56 1.80
C VAL A 193 22.35 2.23 0.42
N LEU A 194 22.56 3.17 -0.50
CA LEU A 194 22.19 3.10 -1.91
C LEU A 194 23.47 3.15 -2.75
N PRO A 195 24.03 1.97 -3.16
CA PRO A 195 25.31 1.89 -3.85
C PRO A 195 25.35 2.61 -5.19
N GLU A 196 24.23 2.72 -5.87
CA GLU A 196 24.07 3.38 -7.17
C GLU A 196 23.71 4.86 -6.96
N GLY A 197 24.49 5.56 -6.14
CA GLY A 197 24.16 6.86 -5.56
C GLY A 197 23.96 8.01 -6.56
N ALA A 198 24.55 7.95 -7.76
CA ALA A 198 24.37 8.95 -8.81
C ALA A 198 23.36 8.52 -9.90
N GLU A 199 22.67 7.38 -9.74
CA GLU A 199 21.64 6.96 -10.69
C GLU A 199 20.37 7.82 -10.47
N PRO A 200 19.77 8.37 -11.57
CA PRO A 200 18.68 9.35 -11.43
C PRO A 200 17.46 8.87 -10.62
N ARG A 201 17.06 7.60 -10.75
CA ARG A 201 15.93 7.02 -9.99
C ARG A 201 16.29 6.87 -8.51
N THR A 202 17.55 6.52 -8.22
CA THR A 202 18.08 6.40 -6.86
C THR A 202 18.11 7.75 -6.16
N VAL A 203 18.59 8.79 -6.85
CA VAL A 203 18.59 10.18 -6.34
C VAL A 203 17.16 10.66 -6.04
N ALA A 204 16.23 10.42 -6.97
CA ALA A 204 14.82 10.78 -6.77
C ALA A 204 14.21 10.02 -5.59
N ALA A 205 14.46 8.71 -5.49
CA ALA A 205 13.95 7.88 -4.41
C ALA A 205 14.51 8.32 -3.05
N ALA A 206 15.80 8.65 -2.95
CA ALA A 206 16.42 9.14 -1.72
C ALA A 206 15.80 10.45 -1.25
N ALA A 207 15.55 11.41 -2.18
CA ALA A 207 14.88 12.66 -1.88
C ALA A 207 13.44 12.44 -1.34
N ILE A 208 12.67 11.55 -1.99
CA ILE A 208 11.31 11.18 -1.55
C ILE A 208 11.33 10.49 -0.18
N CYS A 209 12.26 9.55 0.05
CA CYS A 209 12.40 8.85 1.32
C CYS A 209 12.71 9.83 2.45
N HIS A 210 13.59 10.80 2.18
CA HIS A 210 13.93 11.86 3.13
C HIS A 210 12.72 12.76 3.44
N GLU A 211 12.03 13.27 2.40
CA GLU A 211 10.85 14.11 2.55
C GLU A 211 9.73 13.42 3.36
N LYS A 212 9.50 12.14 3.07
CA LYS A 212 8.48 11.34 3.75
C LYS A 212 8.94 10.73 5.08
N GLY A 213 10.21 10.88 5.46
CA GLY A 213 10.79 10.29 6.68
C GLY A 213 10.75 8.76 6.67
N ILE A 214 10.93 8.13 5.49
CA ILE A 214 10.84 6.66 5.34
C ILE A 214 12.14 5.99 5.80
N ALA A 215 13.29 6.56 5.43
CA ALA A 215 14.60 6.04 5.77
C ALA A 215 15.66 7.15 5.73
N ARG A 216 16.73 6.97 6.47
CA ARG A 216 17.95 7.78 6.37
C ARG A 216 18.83 7.21 5.25
N CYS A 217 18.62 7.71 4.02
CA CYS A 217 19.34 7.23 2.84
C CYS A 217 20.78 7.75 2.81
N VAL A 218 21.72 6.86 2.44
CA VAL A 218 23.13 7.16 2.19
C VAL A 218 23.45 6.86 0.74
N LEU A 219 23.75 7.89 -0.05
CA LEU A 219 24.13 7.75 -1.46
C LEU A 219 25.65 7.55 -1.56
N LEU A 220 26.10 6.44 -2.18
CA LEU A 220 27.51 6.23 -2.52
C LEU A 220 27.82 6.84 -3.88
N ALA A 221 28.24 8.09 -3.88
CA ALA A 221 28.65 8.86 -5.06
C ALA A 221 29.37 10.13 -4.61
N THR A 222 30.01 10.83 -5.55
CA THR A 222 30.48 12.18 -5.26
C THR A 222 29.30 13.17 -5.19
N ARG A 223 29.44 14.22 -4.40
CA ARG A 223 28.40 15.25 -4.29
C ARG A 223 28.12 15.92 -5.63
N GLU A 224 29.15 16.16 -6.40
CA GLU A 224 29.07 16.77 -7.71
C GLU A 224 28.23 15.95 -8.70
N GLU A 225 28.39 14.61 -8.69
CA GLU A 225 27.59 13.71 -9.53
C GLU A 225 26.12 13.76 -9.14
N VAL A 226 25.80 13.69 -7.84
CA VAL A 226 24.41 13.73 -7.35
C VAL A 226 23.75 15.07 -7.64
N GLU A 227 24.46 16.18 -7.43
CA GLU A 227 23.95 17.53 -7.71
C GLU A 227 23.72 17.76 -9.21
N ALA A 228 24.60 17.22 -10.07
CA ALA A 228 24.42 17.27 -11.52
C ALA A 228 23.13 16.55 -11.95
N VAL A 229 22.90 15.34 -11.44
CA VAL A 229 21.68 14.56 -11.69
C VAL A 229 20.45 15.28 -11.17
N ALA A 230 20.50 15.79 -9.95
CA ALA A 230 19.37 16.51 -9.35
C ALA A 230 18.98 17.76 -10.17
N LYS A 231 19.97 18.51 -10.63
CA LYS A 231 19.76 19.67 -11.49
C LYS A 231 19.15 19.29 -12.84
N GLU A 232 19.67 18.24 -13.48
CA GLU A 232 19.15 17.76 -14.77
C GLU A 232 17.69 17.29 -14.66
N ARG A 233 17.34 16.63 -13.56
CA ARG A 233 16.01 16.05 -13.33
C ARG A 233 15.05 16.95 -12.57
N GLY A 234 15.48 18.14 -12.15
CA GLY A 234 14.66 19.04 -11.34
C GLY A 234 14.30 18.49 -9.97
N ILE A 235 15.18 17.67 -9.38
CA ILE A 235 15.01 17.08 -8.06
C ILE A 235 15.51 18.09 -7.02
N ASN A 236 14.67 18.39 -6.02
CA ASN A 236 15.09 19.17 -4.87
C ASN A 236 15.84 18.27 -3.89
N LEU A 237 17.17 18.43 -3.77
CA LEU A 237 17.97 17.68 -2.83
C LEU A 237 17.87 18.30 -1.44
N PRO A 238 17.49 17.53 -0.41
CA PRO A 238 17.59 17.99 0.97
C PRO A 238 19.05 18.18 1.39
N ASP A 239 19.36 19.28 2.06
CA ASP A 239 20.73 19.58 2.55
C ASP A 239 21.27 18.50 3.50
N SER A 240 20.37 17.85 4.24
CA SER A 240 20.69 16.77 5.20
C SER A 240 20.78 15.39 4.57
N LEU A 241 20.58 15.25 3.25
CA LEU A 241 20.77 13.97 2.57
C LEU A 241 22.24 13.58 2.59
N GLU A 242 22.52 12.39 3.10
CA GLU A 242 23.89 11.90 3.26
C GLU A 242 24.42 11.39 1.91
N ILE A 243 25.52 11.99 1.47
CA ILE A 243 26.22 11.64 0.24
C ILE A 243 27.68 11.41 0.62
N ILE A 244 28.19 10.23 0.34
CA ILE A 244 29.56 9.82 0.71
C ILE A 244 30.32 9.42 -0.56
N ASP A 245 31.48 10.04 -0.80
CA ASP A 245 32.38 9.60 -1.85
C ASP A 245 32.91 8.20 -1.53
N PRO A 246 32.62 7.19 -2.37
CA PRO A 246 33.10 5.82 -2.15
C PRO A 246 34.59 5.71 -1.95
N ALA A 247 35.38 6.52 -2.67
CA ALA A 247 36.83 6.49 -2.58
C ALA A 247 37.35 6.83 -1.18
N SER A 248 36.62 7.64 -0.42
CA SER A 248 37.00 8.01 0.96
C SER A 248 36.83 6.86 1.96
N LEU A 249 36.02 5.85 1.64
CA LEU A 249 35.69 4.74 2.55
C LEU A 249 36.53 3.48 2.29
N VAL A 250 37.13 3.30 1.12
CA VAL A 250 37.78 2.03 0.71
C VAL A 250 38.76 1.52 1.78
N GLU A 251 39.70 2.37 2.23
CA GLU A 251 40.73 1.94 3.15
C GLU A 251 40.20 1.48 4.53
N GLN A 252 39.07 2.03 4.97
CA GLN A 252 38.42 1.63 6.24
C GLN A 252 37.99 0.16 6.21
N TYR A 253 37.59 -0.37 5.05
CA TYR A 253 37.04 -1.71 4.93
C TYR A 253 38.04 -2.75 4.40
N VAL A 254 39.28 -2.39 4.05
CA VAL A 254 40.30 -3.33 3.55
C VAL A 254 40.64 -4.39 4.59
N GLU A 255 41.00 -3.98 5.78
CA GLU A 255 41.38 -4.91 6.85
C GLU A 255 40.21 -5.79 7.31
N PRO A 256 39.01 -5.25 7.64
CA PRO A 256 37.83 -6.04 7.95
C PRO A 256 37.47 -7.06 6.85
N MET A 257 37.55 -6.68 5.58
CA MET A 257 37.23 -7.58 4.47
C MET A 257 38.26 -8.71 4.34
N CYS A 258 39.55 -8.41 4.53
CA CYS A 258 40.62 -9.43 4.54
C CYS A 258 40.40 -10.44 5.68
N GLU A 259 40.05 -9.98 6.88
CA GLU A 259 39.79 -10.88 8.00
C GLU A 259 38.58 -11.78 7.75
N LEU A 260 37.46 -11.22 7.28
CA LEU A 260 36.26 -11.99 6.94
C LEU A 260 36.53 -13.07 5.87
N ARG A 261 37.43 -12.79 4.92
CA ARG A 261 37.75 -13.67 3.81
C ARG A 261 39.13 -14.35 3.90
N LYS A 262 39.73 -14.37 5.09
CA LYS A 262 41.02 -14.96 5.37
C LYS A 262 41.17 -16.40 4.92
N SER A 263 40.10 -17.21 5.10
CA SER A 263 40.05 -18.61 4.63
C SER A 263 40.10 -18.77 3.11
N LYS A 264 39.86 -17.68 2.36
CA LYS A 264 39.94 -17.62 0.89
C LYS A 264 41.24 -16.99 0.40
N GLY A 265 42.13 -16.56 1.31
CA GLY A 265 43.42 -15.97 0.99
C GLY A 265 43.32 -14.56 0.37
N LEU A 266 42.28 -13.78 0.70
CA LEU A 266 42.09 -12.44 0.16
C LEU A 266 43.26 -11.52 0.61
N THR A 267 43.92 -10.91 -0.37
CA THR A 267 45.02 -9.95 -0.08
C THR A 267 44.46 -8.53 0.07
N PRO A 268 45.18 -7.63 0.78
CA PRO A 268 44.79 -6.21 0.90
C PRO A 268 44.65 -5.52 -0.47
N GLU A 269 45.48 -5.88 -1.45
CA GLU A 269 45.40 -5.33 -2.81
C GLU A 269 44.12 -5.76 -3.52
N ASP A 270 43.78 -7.04 -3.44
CA ASP A 270 42.55 -7.58 -4.01
C ASP A 270 41.31 -7.02 -3.31
N ALA A 271 41.37 -6.83 -1.98
CA ALA A 271 40.31 -6.19 -1.21
C ALA A 271 40.07 -4.75 -1.68
N ARG A 272 41.10 -3.92 -1.83
CA ARG A 272 40.99 -2.56 -2.38
C ARG A 272 40.34 -2.54 -3.75
N LYS A 273 40.73 -3.48 -4.62
CA LYS A 273 40.16 -3.59 -5.95
C LYS A 273 38.67 -3.95 -5.92
N GLN A 274 38.28 -4.89 -5.06
CA GLN A 274 36.89 -5.30 -4.92
C GLN A 274 36.01 -4.19 -4.27
N LEU A 275 36.55 -3.45 -3.33
CA LEU A 275 35.88 -2.33 -2.66
C LEU A 275 35.63 -1.10 -3.55
N GLN A 276 36.21 -1.06 -4.76
CA GLN A 276 35.85 -0.05 -5.77
C GLN A 276 34.46 -0.28 -6.37
N ASP A 277 33.93 -1.50 -6.27
CA ASP A 277 32.53 -1.79 -6.56
C ASP A 277 31.66 -1.30 -5.38
N THR A 278 30.78 -0.34 -5.65
CA THR A 278 29.97 0.29 -4.62
C THR A 278 28.98 -0.68 -3.96
N VAL A 279 28.57 -1.77 -4.61
CA VAL A 279 27.73 -2.82 -3.99
C VAL A 279 28.56 -3.63 -2.99
N VAL A 280 29.81 -3.94 -3.31
CA VAL A 280 30.74 -4.59 -2.38
C VAL A 280 31.03 -3.68 -1.18
N LEU A 281 31.28 -2.40 -1.44
CA LEU A 281 31.52 -1.40 -0.40
C LEU A 281 30.31 -1.26 0.53
N GLY A 282 29.13 -1.06 -0.03
CA GLY A 282 27.88 -0.98 0.74
C GLY A 282 27.58 -2.26 1.53
N THR A 283 27.93 -3.43 0.98
CA THR A 283 27.83 -4.71 1.70
C THR A 283 28.79 -4.76 2.89
N MET A 284 29.97 -4.20 2.78
CA MET A 284 30.91 -4.10 3.91
C MET A 284 30.42 -3.10 4.97
N MET A 285 29.82 -1.97 4.57
CA MET A 285 29.16 -1.04 5.50
C MET A 285 28.07 -1.76 6.32
N LEU A 286 27.25 -2.57 5.63
CA LEU A 286 26.19 -3.36 6.28
C LEU A 286 26.78 -4.43 7.22
N GLN A 287 27.85 -5.12 6.79
CA GLN A 287 28.50 -6.15 7.61
C GLN A 287 29.16 -5.59 8.87
N GLN A 288 29.57 -4.32 8.85
CA GLN A 288 30.22 -3.64 9.99
C GLN A 288 29.24 -2.81 10.83
N ASP A 289 27.90 -2.97 10.57
CA ASP A 289 26.83 -2.26 11.26
C ASP A 289 26.90 -0.72 11.12
N ASP A 290 27.58 -0.23 10.08
CA ASP A 290 27.60 1.21 9.75
C ASP A 290 26.28 1.67 9.10
N VAL A 291 25.52 0.75 8.53
CA VAL A 291 24.17 0.94 7.99
C VAL A 291 23.29 -0.26 8.34
N ASP A 292 21.97 -0.05 8.38
CA ASP A 292 21.00 -1.07 8.77
C ASP A 292 20.50 -1.89 7.58
N GLY A 293 20.72 -1.40 6.35
CA GLY A 293 20.27 -2.08 5.14
C GLY A 293 20.94 -1.55 3.88
N LEU A 294 20.81 -2.33 2.80
CA LEU A 294 21.32 -1.99 1.48
C LEU A 294 20.22 -2.23 0.44
N VAL A 295 20.00 -1.25 -0.44
CA VAL A 295 19.08 -1.36 -1.58
C VAL A 295 19.83 -1.03 -2.87
N SER A 296 19.86 -1.98 -3.80
CA SER A 296 20.55 -1.88 -5.09
C SER A 296 19.74 -2.57 -6.20
N GLY A 297 20.12 -2.39 -7.44
CA GLY A 297 19.52 -3.03 -8.61
C GLY A 297 18.94 -2.04 -9.63
N ALA A 298 19.22 -0.76 -9.48
CA ALA A 298 18.83 0.24 -10.48
C ALA A 298 19.59 0.05 -11.80
N VAL A 299 20.88 -0.30 -11.74
CA VAL A 299 21.74 -0.62 -12.91
C VAL A 299 22.45 -1.96 -12.78
N HIS A 300 22.62 -2.48 -11.57
CA HIS A 300 23.25 -3.78 -11.36
C HIS A 300 22.26 -4.93 -11.63
N THR A 301 22.79 -6.04 -12.14
CA THR A 301 22.01 -7.28 -12.29
C THR A 301 21.73 -7.89 -10.91
N THR A 302 20.71 -8.73 -10.82
CA THR A 302 20.41 -9.51 -9.62
C THR A 302 21.64 -10.26 -9.09
N ALA A 303 22.40 -10.91 -9.99
CA ALA A 303 23.61 -11.63 -9.60
C ALA A 303 24.68 -10.72 -9.00
N ASN A 304 24.85 -9.50 -9.52
CA ASN A 304 25.84 -8.55 -9.00
C ASN A 304 25.41 -7.95 -7.66
N THR A 305 24.11 -7.82 -7.44
CA THR A 305 23.56 -7.34 -6.15
C THR A 305 23.63 -8.40 -5.06
N ILE A 306 23.35 -9.68 -5.38
CA ILE A 306 23.23 -10.75 -4.38
C ILE A 306 24.59 -11.40 -4.07
N ARG A 307 25.53 -11.46 -5.01
CA ARG A 307 26.82 -12.12 -4.83
C ARG A 307 27.65 -11.55 -3.65
N PRO A 308 27.83 -10.22 -3.50
CA PRO A 308 28.57 -9.66 -2.38
C PRO A 308 27.99 -10.04 -1.01
N PRO A 309 26.69 -9.88 -0.72
CA PRO A 309 26.09 -10.34 0.55
C PRO A 309 26.31 -11.83 0.81
N LEU A 310 26.14 -12.71 -0.18
CA LEU A 310 26.38 -14.14 -0.02
C LEU A 310 27.84 -14.47 0.32
N GLN A 311 28.78 -13.68 -0.17
CA GLN A 311 30.21 -13.89 0.07
C GLN A 311 30.71 -13.29 1.39
N ILE A 312 30.14 -12.18 1.82
CA ILE A 312 30.59 -11.37 2.97
C ILE A 312 29.74 -11.66 4.19
N ILE A 313 28.42 -11.48 4.10
CA ILE A 313 27.46 -11.62 5.21
C ILE A 313 27.10 -13.10 5.43
N LYS A 314 26.83 -13.84 4.33
CA LYS A 314 26.38 -15.22 4.31
C LYS A 314 24.93 -15.38 4.80
N THR A 315 24.53 -16.62 5.08
CA THR A 315 23.20 -16.94 5.63
C THR A 315 23.20 -16.83 7.15
N ALA A 316 22.04 -16.53 7.73
CA ALA A 316 21.87 -16.56 9.18
C ALA A 316 22.13 -17.98 9.74
N PRO A 317 22.54 -18.11 11.02
CA PRO A 317 22.70 -19.42 11.65
C PRO A 317 21.41 -20.24 11.56
N GLY A 318 21.53 -21.48 11.05
CA GLY A 318 20.39 -22.37 10.86
C GLY A 318 19.64 -22.22 9.53
N ALA A 319 19.91 -21.18 8.74
CA ALA A 319 19.38 -21.05 7.39
C ALA A 319 20.29 -21.75 6.38
N SER A 320 19.77 -22.70 5.63
CA SER A 320 20.52 -23.46 4.62
C SER A 320 20.51 -22.80 3.25
N MET A 321 19.60 -21.86 3.02
CA MET A 321 19.38 -21.23 1.73
C MET A 321 18.95 -19.76 1.86
N VAL A 322 19.00 -19.05 0.75
CA VAL A 322 18.43 -17.72 0.54
C VAL A 322 17.29 -17.86 -0.45
N SER A 323 16.20 -17.17 -0.21
CA SER A 323 15.07 -17.09 -1.14
C SER A 323 14.67 -15.64 -1.41
N SER A 324 13.72 -15.46 -2.30
CA SER A 324 13.19 -14.15 -2.69
C SER A 324 11.67 -14.12 -2.62
N VAL A 325 11.10 -12.94 -2.35
CA VAL A 325 9.66 -12.75 -2.34
C VAL A 325 9.27 -11.55 -3.18
N PHE A 326 8.08 -11.62 -3.80
CA PHE A 326 7.37 -10.48 -4.36
C PHE A 326 6.08 -10.23 -3.59
N PHE A 327 5.85 -8.97 -3.26
CA PHE A 327 4.55 -8.51 -2.82
C PHE A 327 3.74 -8.11 -4.05
N MET A 328 2.79 -8.97 -4.43
CA MET A 328 1.94 -8.77 -5.59
C MET A 328 0.73 -7.92 -5.20
N CYS A 329 0.79 -6.63 -5.51
CA CYS A 329 -0.28 -5.68 -5.26
C CYS A 329 -1.35 -5.81 -6.35
N LEU A 330 -2.33 -6.71 -6.15
CA LEU A 330 -3.49 -6.86 -7.02
C LEU A 330 -4.50 -5.74 -6.74
N PRO A 331 -5.51 -5.50 -7.58
CA PRO A 331 -6.45 -4.38 -7.39
C PRO A 331 -7.15 -4.38 -6.03
N ASP A 332 -7.38 -5.55 -5.42
CA ASP A 332 -8.18 -5.73 -4.21
C ASP A 332 -7.42 -6.37 -3.02
N GLN A 333 -6.19 -6.84 -3.23
CA GLN A 333 -5.42 -7.52 -2.19
C GLN A 333 -3.93 -7.54 -2.49
N VAL A 334 -3.13 -7.87 -1.48
CA VAL A 334 -1.70 -8.13 -1.62
C VAL A 334 -1.42 -9.61 -1.36
N LEU A 335 -0.71 -10.25 -2.27
CA LEU A 335 -0.24 -11.63 -2.14
C LEU A 335 1.28 -11.65 -2.04
N VAL A 336 1.81 -12.67 -1.38
CA VAL A 336 3.26 -12.92 -1.29
C VAL A 336 3.60 -14.12 -2.17
N TYR A 337 4.47 -13.91 -3.15
CA TYR A 337 5.00 -14.96 -4.01
C TYR A 337 6.46 -15.25 -3.63
N GLY A 338 6.78 -16.49 -3.35
CA GLY A 338 8.13 -16.96 -3.08
C GLY A 338 8.31 -18.40 -3.61
N ASP A 339 9.46 -18.79 -4.12
CA ASP A 339 10.62 -18.00 -4.49
C ASP A 339 10.47 -17.40 -5.89
N CYS A 340 11.06 -16.22 -6.14
CA CYS A 340 10.85 -15.53 -7.40
C CYS A 340 12.09 -15.48 -8.32
N ALA A 341 13.32 -15.68 -7.78
CA ALA A 341 14.53 -15.44 -8.55
C ALA A 341 15.80 -16.16 -8.08
N ILE A 342 15.78 -16.91 -7.00
CA ILE A 342 16.99 -17.45 -6.37
C ILE A 342 17.11 -18.96 -6.56
N VAL A 343 16.04 -19.72 -6.33
CA VAL A 343 16.04 -21.18 -6.33
C VAL A 343 15.28 -21.72 -7.56
N PRO A 344 15.97 -22.14 -8.63
CA PRO A 344 15.30 -22.52 -9.88
C PRO A 344 14.51 -23.84 -9.79
N ASN A 345 14.93 -24.79 -8.97
CA ASN A 345 14.29 -26.09 -8.82
C ASN A 345 14.25 -26.49 -7.34
N PRO A 346 13.35 -25.91 -6.54
CA PRO A 346 13.28 -26.23 -5.13
C PRO A 346 12.80 -27.66 -4.87
N SER A 347 13.45 -28.34 -3.93
CA SER A 347 12.96 -29.60 -3.36
C SER A 347 11.76 -29.36 -2.44
N ALA A 348 11.12 -30.41 -1.95
CA ALA A 348 10.04 -30.27 -0.96
C ALA A 348 10.52 -29.60 0.34
N ASP A 349 11.74 -29.92 0.79
CA ASP A 349 12.35 -29.32 1.98
C ASP A 349 12.68 -27.82 1.73
N ASP A 350 13.17 -27.48 0.53
CA ASP A 350 13.40 -26.08 0.15
C ASP A 350 12.10 -25.28 0.15
N LEU A 351 11.02 -25.84 -0.43
CA LEU A 351 9.70 -25.19 -0.42
C LEU A 351 9.17 -24.96 1.00
N ALA A 352 9.40 -25.91 1.90
CA ALA A 352 9.03 -25.76 3.30
C ALA A 352 9.81 -24.61 3.97
N GLN A 353 11.12 -24.48 3.68
CA GLN A 353 11.93 -23.38 4.20
C GLN A 353 11.55 -22.02 3.60
N ILE A 354 11.19 -21.98 2.30
CA ILE A 354 10.73 -20.74 1.63
C ILE A 354 9.42 -20.25 2.26
N ALA A 355 8.54 -21.16 2.70
CA ALA A 355 7.24 -20.84 3.24
C ALA A 355 7.26 -20.34 4.70
N ILE A 356 8.33 -20.60 5.46
CA ILE A 356 8.51 -20.19 6.85
C ILE A 356 9.12 -18.81 6.94
#